data_b52d3c5e2b4afddbc2417db809d1c313
#
_entry.id   b52d3c5e2b4afddbc2417db809d1c313
#
_cell.length_a   1.000
_cell.length_b   1.000
_cell.length_c   1.000
_cell.angle_alpha   90.00
_cell.angle_beta   90.00
_cell.angle_gamma   90.00
#
_symmetry.space_group_name_H-M   'P 1'
#
loop_
_entity.id
_entity.type
_entity.pdbx_description
1 polymer ?
#
loop_
_entity_poly.entity_id
_entity_poly.type
_entity_poly.pdbx_seq_one_letter_code
_entity_poly.pdbx_strand_id
1 'polypeptide(L)'
;MKIAYLIDRNSVGGGMEYVRRQMAAHPNDETRVFFSDRGDCTAAKMNAWGAEVIHVNHLKALLQLFRNPFVRPHGRVIFTVHGIHLRKYDFLPRSFINRTKRLVRLSLERWLYRKCDQLIALTETDAKDIKRLYGENLPVAVEANSIDVSSLKNPVGLKYCENEFAFVCIARFDFQKGQDILVKAIDLAQQELRALGKRTLLIGGGATFEETKRFVDEKGISDLVEFAGEIPDAGVYMTCGQTLIAPSRWEGMPYLLLEAVARGRRVIASDCPGNRDVLKNYAHATLFSVEDYIALAGLLS
;
A
#
# COMPACT_ATOMS: atom_id res chain seq x y z
N MET A 1 9.53 -24.56 13.31
CA MET A 1 10.53 -23.96 12.40
C MET A 1 11.00 -22.63 12.92
N LYS A 2 12.20 -22.17 12.50
CA LYS A 2 12.66 -20.79 12.75
C LYS A 2 12.37 -19.93 11.54
N ILE A 3 11.44 -18.96 11.67
CA ILE A 3 11.00 -18.10 10.58
C ILE A 3 11.46 -16.66 10.84
N ALA A 4 12.33 -16.14 9.97
CA ALA A 4 12.79 -14.76 10.00
C ALA A 4 11.92 -13.90 9.07
N TYR A 5 11.26 -12.86 9.60
CA TYR A 5 10.55 -11.86 8.81
C TYR A 5 11.42 -10.62 8.62
N LEU A 6 11.73 -10.28 7.37
CA LEU A 6 12.57 -9.14 7.01
C LEU A 6 11.71 -8.00 6.47
N ILE A 7 11.81 -6.83 7.09
CA ILE A 7 11.02 -5.64 6.78
C ILE A 7 11.90 -4.38 6.83
N ASP A 8 11.47 -3.27 6.23
CA ASP A 8 12.28 -2.05 6.18
C ASP A 8 12.45 -1.39 7.54
N ARG A 9 11.33 -1.12 8.22
CA ARG A 9 11.30 -0.42 9.52
C ARG A 9 10.07 -0.82 10.33
N ASN A 10 10.15 -0.64 11.64
CA ASN A 10 9.01 -0.81 12.52
C ASN A 10 8.07 0.40 12.40
N SER A 11 7.23 0.42 11.39
CA SER A 11 6.24 1.47 11.14
C SER A 11 4.85 0.89 10.96
N VAL A 12 3.84 1.69 11.29
CA VAL A 12 2.46 1.35 10.99
C VAL A 12 2.27 1.33 9.47
N GLY A 13 1.78 0.23 8.91
CA GLY A 13 1.54 0.11 7.48
C GLY A 13 1.27 -1.34 7.05
N GLY A 14 0.77 -1.52 5.83
CA GLY A 14 0.32 -2.81 5.31
C GLY A 14 1.37 -3.93 5.36
N GLY A 15 2.65 -3.61 5.16
CA GLY A 15 3.72 -4.60 5.25
C GLY A 15 3.94 -5.15 6.66
N MET A 16 3.87 -4.31 7.70
CA MET A 16 3.96 -4.78 9.09
C MET A 16 2.70 -5.53 9.50
N GLU A 17 1.52 -5.08 9.06
CA GLU A 17 0.26 -5.78 9.30
C GLU A 17 0.28 -7.18 8.68
N TYR A 18 0.79 -7.29 7.45
CA TYR A 18 1.01 -8.60 6.82
C TYR A 18 1.90 -9.51 7.68
N VAL A 19 3.06 -9.01 8.15
CA VAL A 19 3.98 -9.79 9.01
C VAL A 19 3.31 -10.22 10.30
N ARG A 20 2.57 -9.34 10.98
CA ARG A 20 1.83 -9.68 12.21
C ARG A 20 0.84 -10.82 11.98
N ARG A 21 0.11 -10.78 10.86
CA ARG A 21 -0.87 -11.84 10.50
C ARG A 21 -0.18 -13.15 10.17
N GLN A 22 0.94 -13.10 9.45
CA GLN A 22 1.73 -14.30 9.18
C GLN A 22 2.27 -14.93 10.48
N MET A 23 2.78 -14.12 11.41
CA MET A 23 3.22 -14.63 12.71
C MET A 23 2.07 -15.26 13.51
N ALA A 24 0.89 -14.67 13.49
CA ALA A 24 -0.31 -15.19 14.16
C ALA A 24 -0.79 -16.52 13.52
N ALA A 25 -0.59 -16.69 12.22
CA ALA A 25 -0.92 -17.94 11.52
C ALA A 25 0.06 -19.07 11.82
N HIS A 26 1.23 -18.78 12.40
CA HIS A 26 2.28 -19.74 12.74
C HIS A 26 2.60 -19.75 14.26
N PRO A 27 1.63 -20.00 15.16
CA PRO A 27 1.80 -19.83 16.61
C PRO A 27 2.79 -20.83 17.24
N ASN A 28 3.06 -21.94 16.57
CA ASN A 28 3.98 -22.99 17.04
C ASN A 28 5.42 -22.83 16.50
N ASP A 29 5.66 -21.82 15.66
CA ASP A 29 6.97 -21.59 15.09
C ASP A 29 7.74 -20.49 15.88
N GLU A 30 9.05 -20.62 15.96
CA GLU A 30 9.91 -19.57 16.52
C GLU A 30 10.07 -18.45 15.48
N THR A 31 9.39 -17.32 15.71
CA THR A 31 9.35 -16.22 14.76
C THR A 31 10.14 -15.01 15.25
N ARG A 32 10.84 -14.32 14.35
CA ARG A 32 11.57 -13.09 14.66
C ARG A 32 11.52 -12.09 13.51
N VAL A 33 11.34 -10.81 13.85
CA VAL A 33 11.35 -9.71 12.88
C VAL A 33 12.70 -9.02 12.89
N PHE A 34 13.27 -8.77 11.69
CA PHE A 34 14.52 -8.09 11.44
C PHE A 34 14.26 -6.84 10.58
N PHE A 35 15.01 -5.76 10.88
CA PHE A 35 14.76 -4.45 10.27
C PHE A 35 15.95 -4.00 9.42
N SER A 36 15.69 -3.62 8.15
CA SER A 36 16.74 -3.17 7.25
C SER A 36 17.33 -1.80 7.62
N ASP A 37 16.56 -0.92 8.25
CA ASP A 37 17.04 0.37 8.76
C ASP A 37 18.06 0.23 9.89
N ARG A 38 18.05 -0.91 10.59
CA ARG A 38 19.04 -1.28 11.63
C ARG A 38 20.21 -2.09 11.09
N GLY A 39 20.25 -2.38 9.80
CA GLY A 39 21.28 -3.23 9.20
C GLY A 39 21.16 -4.71 9.58
N ASP A 40 19.96 -5.19 9.95
CA ASP A 40 19.77 -6.53 10.51
C ASP A 40 19.42 -7.59 9.46
N CYS A 41 19.00 -7.21 8.26
CA CYS A 41 18.53 -8.12 7.23
C CYS A 41 19.69 -8.73 6.39
N THR A 42 20.74 -9.24 7.03
CA THR A 42 21.90 -9.83 6.32
C THR A 42 21.89 -11.34 6.37
N ALA A 43 22.40 -12.01 5.33
CA ALA A 43 22.53 -13.46 5.28
C ALA A 43 23.32 -14.02 6.49
N ALA A 44 24.39 -13.32 6.91
CA ALA A 44 25.18 -13.72 8.07
C ALA A 44 24.36 -13.74 9.37
N LYS A 45 23.51 -12.73 9.60
CA LYS A 45 22.63 -12.70 10.78
C LYS A 45 21.54 -13.77 10.72
N MET A 46 20.98 -14.02 9.53
CA MET A 46 19.97 -15.09 9.33
C MET A 46 20.57 -16.46 9.63
N ASN A 47 21.79 -16.73 9.11
CA ASN A 47 22.49 -17.99 9.33
C ASN A 47 22.89 -18.14 10.80
N ALA A 48 23.39 -17.09 11.46
CA ALA A 48 23.75 -17.10 12.89
C ALA A 48 22.53 -17.35 13.79
N TRP A 49 21.34 -16.87 13.41
CA TRP A 49 20.12 -17.15 14.14
C TRP A 49 19.54 -18.55 13.82
N GLY A 50 20.00 -19.20 12.75
CA GLY A 50 19.54 -20.50 12.28
C GLY A 50 18.17 -20.44 11.60
N ALA A 51 17.90 -19.38 10.83
CA ALA A 51 16.64 -19.26 10.09
C ALA A 51 16.48 -20.39 9.07
N GLU A 52 15.38 -21.13 9.17
CA GLU A 52 14.99 -22.17 8.21
C GLU A 52 14.17 -21.56 7.07
N VAL A 53 13.36 -20.55 7.38
CA VAL A 53 12.60 -19.73 6.41
C VAL A 53 12.93 -18.27 6.62
N ILE A 54 13.20 -17.56 5.52
CA ILE A 54 13.50 -16.13 5.49
C ILE A 54 12.43 -15.46 4.61
N HIS A 55 11.43 -14.89 5.26
CA HIS A 55 10.30 -14.24 4.59
C HIS A 55 10.55 -12.73 4.47
N VAL A 56 10.83 -12.27 3.27
CA VAL A 56 11.20 -10.88 2.99
C VAL A 56 9.99 -10.11 2.46
N ASN A 57 9.75 -8.92 3.02
CA ASN A 57 8.55 -8.13 2.72
C ASN A 57 8.83 -6.78 2.03
N HIS A 58 10.11 -6.39 1.92
CA HIS A 58 10.50 -5.14 1.26
C HIS A 58 11.77 -5.31 0.43
N LEU A 59 11.82 -4.64 -0.72
CA LEU A 59 12.94 -4.73 -1.65
C LEU A 59 14.29 -4.32 -1.02
N LYS A 60 14.29 -3.33 -0.13
CA LYS A 60 15.51 -2.88 0.58
C LYS A 60 16.05 -3.97 1.51
N ALA A 61 15.16 -4.67 2.22
CA ALA A 61 15.54 -5.81 3.04
C ALA A 61 16.08 -6.96 2.20
N LEU A 62 15.46 -7.24 1.03
CA LEU A 62 15.93 -8.23 0.08
C LEU A 62 17.32 -7.87 -0.48
N LEU A 63 17.54 -6.61 -0.83
CA LEU A 63 18.83 -6.13 -1.28
C LEU A 63 19.91 -6.29 -0.19
N GLN A 64 19.56 -6.01 1.06
CA GLN A 64 20.49 -6.16 2.20
C GLN A 64 20.83 -7.64 2.45
N LEU A 65 19.85 -8.55 2.30
CA LEU A 65 20.05 -9.99 2.44
C LEU A 65 21.10 -10.51 1.45
N PHE A 66 21.09 -10.04 0.21
CA PHE A 66 22.01 -10.47 -0.84
C PHE A 66 23.16 -9.50 -1.13
N ARG A 67 23.41 -8.53 -0.23
CA ARG A 67 24.45 -7.51 -0.41
C ARG A 67 25.85 -8.10 -0.46
N ASN A 68 26.12 -9.13 0.36
CA ASN A 68 27.40 -9.82 0.37
C ASN A 68 27.35 -11.05 -0.56
N PRO A 69 28.05 -11.05 -1.71
CA PRO A 69 28.00 -12.16 -2.65
C PRO A 69 28.67 -13.45 -2.13
N PHE A 70 29.52 -13.34 -1.10
CA PHE A 70 30.25 -14.47 -0.51
C PHE A 70 29.48 -15.17 0.61
N VAL A 71 28.41 -14.59 1.12
CA VAL A 71 27.59 -15.18 2.18
C VAL A 71 26.16 -15.39 1.66
N ARG A 72 25.79 -16.64 1.51
CA ARG A 72 24.41 -17.03 1.10
C ARG A 72 23.56 -17.34 2.32
N PRO A 73 22.26 -16.98 2.31
CA PRO A 73 21.34 -17.48 3.33
C PRO A 73 21.21 -19.01 3.20
N HIS A 74 21.16 -19.72 4.35
CA HIS A 74 20.96 -21.16 4.40
C HIS A 74 19.47 -21.54 4.37
N GLY A 75 18.61 -20.67 4.94
CA GLY A 75 17.17 -20.88 4.94
C GLY A 75 16.52 -20.57 3.58
N ARG A 76 15.35 -21.14 3.36
CA ARG A 76 14.51 -20.90 2.18
C ARG A 76 14.09 -19.42 2.14
N VAL A 77 14.37 -18.72 1.03
CA VAL A 77 14.06 -17.31 0.85
C VAL A 77 12.74 -17.15 0.12
N ILE A 78 11.75 -16.56 0.79
CA ILE A 78 10.44 -16.20 0.24
C ILE A 78 10.34 -14.69 0.18
N PHE A 79 9.92 -14.12 -0.95
CA PHE A 79 9.72 -12.68 -1.08
C PHE A 79 8.27 -12.35 -1.46
N THR A 80 7.58 -11.59 -0.59
CA THR A 80 6.22 -11.09 -0.89
C THR A 80 6.30 -9.74 -1.60
N VAL A 81 5.72 -9.68 -2.78
CA VAL A 81 5.61 -8.47 -3.60
C VAL A 81 4.33 -7.73 -3.21
N HIS A 82 4.43 -6.75 -2.31
CA HIS A 82 3.30 -5.93 -1.83
C HIS A 82 2.79 -4.90 -2.86
N GLY A 83 3.29 -4.96 -4.08
CA GLY A 83 2.94 -4.12 -5.21
C GLY A 83 4.13 -3.93 -6.13
N ILE A 84 3.87 -3.81 -7.42
CA ILE A 84 4.90 -3.67 -8.44
C ILE A 84 5.34 -2.20 -8.51
N HIS A 85 6.36 -1.83 -7.74
CA HIS A 85 6.87 -0.45 -7.68
C HIS A 85 7.43 0.08 -9.01
N LEU A 86 7.73 -0.81 -9.96
CA LEU A 86 8.13 -0.42 -11.32
C LEU A 86 7.03 0.38 -12.03
N ARG A 87 5.75 0.17 -11.67
CA ARG A 87 4.59 0.93 -12.16
C ARG A 87 4.70 2.43 -11.89
N LYS A 88 5.48 2.87 -10.91
CA LYS A 88 5.76 4.30 -10.69
C LYS A 88 6.22 5.01 -11.97
N TYR A 89 7.01 4.32 -12.80
CA TYR A 89 7.57 4.92 -14.01
C TYR A 89 6.54 5.08 -15.13
N ASP A 90 5.36 4.48 -15.03
CA ASP A 90 4.28 4.65 -15.98
C ASP A 90 3.61 6.03 -15.82
N PHE A 91 3.75 6.65 -14.63
CA PHE A 91 3.19 7.95 -14.24
C PHE A 91 4.23 9.10 -14.22
N LEU A 92 5.50 8.80 -14.43
CA LEU A 92 6.55 9.82 -14.47
C LEU A 92 6.78 10.33 -15.90
N PRO A 93 7.23 11.59 -16.07
CA PRO A 93 7.55 12.13 -17.39
C PRO A 93 8.51 11.23 -18.17
N ARG A 94 8.26 11.07 -19.47
CA ARG A 94 9.08 10.26 -20.38
C ARG A 94 10.42 10.96 -20.66
N SER A 95 11.33 10.97 -19.69
CA SER A 95 12.68 11.51 -19.81
C SER A 95 13.72 10.37 -19.94
N PHE A 96 14.89 10.70 -20.50
CA PHE A 96 16.03 9.75 -20.54
C PHE A 96 16.39 9.26 -19.14
N ILE A 97 16.41 10.16 -18.16
CA ILE A 97 16.72 9.85 -16.75
C ILE A 97 15.72 8.82 -16.18
N ASN A 98 14.43 9.02 -16.40
CA ASN A 98 13.40 8.10 -15.88
C ASN A 98 13.44 6.75 -16.58
N ARG A 99 13.72 6.72 -17.89
CA ARG A 99 13.94 5.48 -18.65
C ARG A 99 15.14 4.69 -18.11
N THR A 100 16.27 5.36 -17.88
CA THR A 100 17.47 4.74 -17.30
C THR A 100 17.23 4.22 -15.90
N LYS A 101 16.60 5.02 -15.03
CA LYS A 101 16.23 4.59 -13.67
C LYS A 101 15.30 3.37 -13.70
N ARG A 102 14.32 3.35 -14.61
CA ARG A 102 13.41 2.20 -14.79
C ARG A 102 14.18 0.94 -15.18
N LEU A 103 15.10 1.04 -16.15
CA LEU A 103 15.91 -0.10 -16.62
C LEU A 103 16.83 -0.64 -15.53
N VAL A 104 17.53 0.26 -14.80
CA VAL A 104 18.39 -0.12 -13.68
C VAL A 104 17.58 -0.85 -12.61
N ARG A 105 16.42 -0.29 -12.23
CA ARG A 105 15.54 -0.91 -11.26
C ARG A 105 15.03 -2.26 -11.71
N LEU A 106 14.56 -2.37 -12.96
CA LEU A 106 14.11 -3.62 -13.54
C LEU A 106 15.19 -4.70 -13.50
N SER A 107 16.43 -4.35 -13.87
CA SER A 107 17.58 -5.27 -13.85
C SER A 107 17.91 -5.72 -12.42
N LEU A 108 17.89 -4.79 -11.46
CA LEU A 108 18.13 -5.10 -10.05
C LEU A 108 17.05 -6.03 -9.48
N GLU A 109 15.77 -5.73 -9.72
CA GLU A 109 14.66 -6.56 -9.24
C GLU A 109 14.69 -7.96 -9.90
N ARG A 110 14.98 -8.05 -11.20
CA ARG A 110 15.17 -9.35 -11.89
C ARG A 110 16.29 -10.18 -11.26
N TRP A 111 17.41 -9.55 -10.94
CA TRP A 111 18.53 -10.24 -10.30
C TRP A 111 18.19 -10.72 -8.90
N LEU A 112 17.50 -9.90 -8.09
CA LEU A 112 17.07 -10.25 -6.74
C LEU A 112 16.02 -11.36 -6.74
N TYR A 113 15.00 -11.27 -7.61
CA TYR A 113 13.89 -12.22 -7.66
C TYR A 113 14.35 -13.63 -8.07
N ARG A 114 15.37 -13.73 -8.93
CA ARG A 114 15.99 -15.01 -9.29
C ARG A 114 16.77 -15.68 -8.16
N LYS A 115 17.04 -14.96 -7.06
CA LYS A 115 17.71 -15.50 -5.87
C LYS A 115 16.72 -15.99 -4.81
N CYS A 116 15.44 -15.74 -4.99
CA CYS A 116 14.40 -16.21 -4.09
C CYS A 116 13.96 -17.61 -4.51
N ASP A 117 13.71 -18.46 -3.51
CA ASP A 117 13.16 -19.81 -3.73
C ASP A 117 11.67 -19.76 -4.08
N GLN A 118 10.99 -18.67 -3.65
CA GLN A 118 9.59 -18.40 -3.96
C GLN A 118 9.31 -16.90 -3.94
N LEU A 119 8.47 -16.45 -4.87
CA LEU A 119 7.83 -15.15 -4.84
C LEU A 119 6.35 -15.32 -4.50
N ILE A 120 5.81 -14.45 -3.66
CA ILE A 120 4.38 -14.37 -3.38
C ILE A 120 3.84 -13.11 -4.02
N ALA A 121 2.86 -13.27 -4.90
CA ALA A 121 2.03 -12.19 -5.41
C ALA A 121 0.71 -12.17 -4.62
N LEU A 122 0.15 -10.98 -4.40
CA LEU A 122 -1.09 -10.84 -3.64
C LEU A 122 -2.34 -11.02 -4.50
N THR A 123 -2.20 -10.96 -5.83
CA THR A 123 -3.30 -11.14 -6.80
C THR A 123 -2.81 -11.91 -8.01
N GLU A 124 -3.74 -12.54 -8.74
CA GLU A 124 -3.45 -13.20 -10.01
C GLU A 124 -2.92 -12.21 -11.07
N THR A 125 -3.43 -10.98 -11.05
CA THR A 125 -2.97 -9.91 -11.94
C THR A 125 -1.51 -9.58 -11.67
N ASP A 126 -1.11 -9.41 -10.40
CA ASP A 126 0.28 -9.15 -10.05
C ASP A 126 1.18 -10.34 -10.36
N ALA A 127 0.71 -11.59 -10.17
CA ALA A 127 1.50 -12.78 -10.52
C ALA A 127 1.83 -12.84 -12.01
N LYS A 128 0.85 -12.55 -12.88
CA LYS A 128 1.05 -12.45 -14.33
C LYS A 128 2.03 -11.33 -14.71
N ASP A 129 1.85 -10.15 -14.10
CA ASP A 129 2.73 -9.02 -14.34
C ASP A 129 4.16 -9.26 -13.84
N ILE A 130 4.35 -9.91 -12.70
CA ILE A 130 5.67 -10.30 -12.19
C ILE A 130 6.36 -11.22 -13.19
N LYS A 131 5.70 -12.28 -13.66
CA LYS A 131 6.26 -13.20 -14.66
C LYS A 131 6.63 -12.45 -15.94
N ARG A 132 5.72 -11.67 -16.51
CA ARG A 132 5.94 -10.88 -17.71
C ARG A 132 7.11 -9.89 -17.62
N LEU A 133 7.22 -9.17 -16.47
CA LEU A 133 8.24 -8.13 -16.29
C LEU A 133 9.60 -8.68 -15.89
N TYR A 134 9.64 -9.69 -15.04
CA TYR A 134 10.86 -10.13 -14.39
C TYR A 134 11.35 -11.49 -14.86
N GLY A 135 10.49 -12.33 -15.45
CA GLY A 135 10.84 -13.61 -16.06
C GLY A 135 9.75 -14.67 -15.88
N GLU A 136 9.37 -15.31 -16.99
CA GLU A 136 8.27 -16.31 -17.03
C GLU A 136 8.50 -17.52 -16.11
N ASN A 137 9.77 -17.93 -15.92
CA ASN A 137 10.13 -19.10 -15.12
C ASN A 137 10.30 -18.80 -13.63
N LEU A 138 9.94 -17.61 -13.15
CA LEU A 138 10.02 -17.32 -11.72
C LEU A 138 8.99 -18.13 -10.92
N PRO A 139 9.36 -18.65 -9.74
CA PRO A 139 8.49 -19.45 -8.88
C PRO A 139 7.49 -18.55 -8.13
N VAL A 140 6.46 -18.08 -8.82
CA VAL A 140 5.43 -17.17 -8.26
C VAL A 140 4.23 -17.98 -7.82
N ALA A 141 3.89 -17.88 -6.53
CA ALA A 141 2.62 -18.31 -5.94
C ALA A 141 1.71 -17.10 -5.71
N VAL A 142 0.40 -17.32 -5.64
CA VAL A 142 -0.58 -16.28 -5.29
C VAL A 142 -1.11 -16.57 -3.90
N GLU A 143 -0.90 -15.60 -2.99
CA GLU A 143 -1.44 -15.64 -1.64
C GLU A 143 -2.10 -14.28 -1.34
N ALA A 144 -3.42 -14.26 -1.45
CA ALA A 144 -4.20 -13.06 -1.23
C ALA A 144 -4.14 -12.60 0.23
N ASN A 145 -4.08 -11.29 0.46
CA ASN A 145 -4.31 -10.75 1.78
C ASN A 145 -5.72 -11.11 2.26
N SER A 146 -5.83 -11.47 3.51
CA SER A 146 -7.12 -11.69 4.17
C SER A 146 -7.21 -10.83 5.43
N ILE A 147 -8.42 -10.57 5.88
CA ILE A 147 -8.69 -9.93 7.16
C ILE A 147 -9.52 -10.85 8.04
N ASP A 148 -9.24 -10.84 9.31
CA ASP A 148 -10.13 -11.40 10.30
C ASP A 148 -11.16 -10.31 10.69
N VAL A 149 -12.39 -10.50 10.27
CA VAL A 149 -13.49 -9.54 10.52
C VAL A 149 -13.72 -9.37 12.02
N SER A 150 -13.52 -10.42 12.83
CA SER A 150 -13.67 -10.35 14.28
C SER A 150 -12.62 -9.48 14.96
N SER A 151 -11.46 -9.31 14.33
CA SER A 151 -10.35 -8.47 14.81
C SER A 151 -10.51 -6.98 14.46
N LEU A 152 -11.52 -6.62 13.65
CA LEU A 152 -11.76 -5.23 13.28
C LEU A 152 -12.19 -4.41 14.49
N LYS A 153 -11.37 -3.42 14.85
CA LYS A 153 -11.66 -2.52 15.97
C LYS A 153 -12.94 -1.74 15.73
N ASN A 154 -13.76 -1.63 16.80
CA ASN A 154 -14.92 -0.75 16.76
C ASN A 154 -14.50 0.71 16.96
N PRO A 155 -15.19 1.66 16.32
CA PRO A 155 -14.94 3.08 16.51
C PRO A 155 -15.41 3.51 17.93
N VAL A 156 -14.47 3.69 18.86
CA VAL A 156 -14.77 4.17 20.22
C VAL A 156 -13.88 5.36 20.50
N GLY A 157 -14.47 6.46 20.98
CA GLY A 157 -13.72 7.64 21.41
C GLY A 157 -12.95 8.34 20.28
N LEU A 158 -13.49 8.31 19.06
CA LEU A 158 -12.88 8.98 17.90
C LEU A 158 -12.93 10.50 18.07
N LYS A 159 -11.93 11.20 17.52
CA LYS A 159 -11.89 12.67 17.44
C LYS A 159 -13.05 13.23 16.59
N TYR A 160 -13.49 12.47 15.57
CA TYR A 160 -14.56 12.85 14.64
C TYR A 160 -15.74 11.89 14.78
N CYS A 161 -16.96 12.41 14.54
CA CYS A 161 -18.18 11.63 14.63
C CYS A 161 -18.39 10.71 13.41
N GLU A 162 -19.25 9.72 13.55
CA GLU A 162 -19.64 8.86 12.44
C GLU A 162 -20.36 9.70 11.37
N ASN A 163 -19.98 9.50 10.09
CA ASN A 163 -20.53 10.22 8.93
C ASN A 163 -20.46 11.75 9.01
N GLU A 164 -19.55 12.31 9.80
CA GLU A 164 -19.32 13.77 9.90
C GLU A 164 -18.86 14.37 8.58
N PHE A 165 -18.15 13.57 7.76
CA PHE A 165 -17.65 13.94 6.45
C PHE A 165 -18.37 13.19 5.34
N ALA A 166 -18.52 13.82 4.17
CA ALA A 166 -18.98 13.11 2.98
C ALA A 166 -17.97 12.06 2.52
N PHE A 167 -16.68 12.42 2.61
CA PHE A 167 -15.58 11.60 2.13
C PHE A 167 -14.48 11.47 3.17
N VAL A 168 -13.81 10.31 3.17
CA VAL A 168 -12.61 10.06 3.96
C VAL A 168 -11.53 9.40 3.09
N CYS A 169 -10.29 9.88 3.18
CA CYS A 169 -9.14 9.25 2.55
C CYS A 169 -8.10 8.95 3.63
N ILE A 170 -7.76 7.67 3.78
CA ILE A 170 -6.85 7.18 4.82
C ILE A 170 -5.67 6.53 4.14
N ALA A 171 -4.54 7.20 4.09
CA ALA A 171 -3.34 6.67 3.48
C ALA A 171 -2.11 7.49 3.87
N ARG A 172 -0.93 6.85 3.78
CA ARG A 172 0.33 7.58 3.82
C ARG A 172 0.38 8.58 2.65
N PHE A 173 0.78 9.82 2.93
CA PHE A 173 0.94 10.83 1.89
C PHE A 173 2.21 10.57 1.09
N ASP A 174 2.03 9.96 -0.07
CA ASP A 174 3.09 9.74 -1.05
C ASP A 174 2.52 9.65 -2.49
N PHE A 175 3.41 9.71 -3.46
CA PHE A 175 3.03 9.68 -4.88
C PHE A 175 2.17 8.46 -5.27
N GLN A 176 2.38 7.31 -4.61
CA GLN A 176 1.61 6.09 -4.87
C GLN A 176 0.14 6.28 -4.50
N LYS A 177 -0.15 6.94 -3.39
CA LYS A 177 -1.49 7.01 -2.79
C LYS A 177 -2.41 8.06 -3.40
N GLY A 178 -1.86 9.02 -4.19
CA GLY A 178 -2.63 9.88 -5.06
C GLY A 178 -3.51 10.93 -4.38
N GLN A 179 -3.15 11.40 -3.17
CA GLN A 179 -3.89 12.49 -2.52
C GLN A 179 -3.93 13.76 -3.38
N ASP A 180 -2.90 13.99 -4.20
CA ASP A 180 -2.86 15.08 -5.17
C ASP A 180 -3.96 14.96 -6.24
N ILE A 181 -4.35 13.73 -6.63
CA ILE A 181 -5.48 13.49 -7.54
C ILE A 181 -6.79 13.88 -6.85
N LEU A 182 -6.96 13.51 -5.58
CA LEU A 182 -8.16 13.81 -4.80
C LEU A 182 -8.33 15.32 -4.59
N VAL A 183 -7.28 16.04 -4.16
CA VAL A 183 -7.42 17.49 -3.92
C VAL A 183 -7.63 18.29 -5.22
N LYS A 184 -7.12 17.83 -6.37
CA LYS A 184 -7.46 18.38 -7.69
C LYS A 184 -8.92 18.15 -8.06
N ALA A 185 -9.48 16.97 -7.72
CA ALA A 185 -10.89 16.68 -7.94
C ALA A 185 -11.78 17.57 -7.05
N ILE A 186 -11.40 17.78 -5.78
CA ILE A 186 -12.10 18.70 -4.86
C ILE A 186 -12.04 20.13 -5.38
N ASP A 187 -10.89 20.62 -5.86
CA ASP A 187 -10.74 21.96 -6.47
C ASP A 187 -11.70 22.12 -7.65
N LEU A 188 -11.81 21.12 -8.52
CA LEU A 188 -12.71 21.15 -9.67
C LEU A 188 -14.19 21.16 -9.26
N ALA A 189 -14.58 20.40 -8.22
CA ALA A 189 -15.96 20.25 -7.76
C ALA A 189 -16.31 21.21 -6.60
N GLN A 190 -15.48 22.20 -6.29
CA GLN A 190 -15.60 23.01 -5.07
C GLN A 190 -16.92 23.75 -4.91
N GLN A 191 -17.54 24.20 -6.00
CA GLN A 191 -18.82 24.93 -5.95
C GLN A 191 -19.96 23.99 -5.52
N GLU A 192 -20.05 22.81 -6.14
CA GLU A 192 -21.02 21.78 -5.81
C GLU A 192 -20.84 21.25 -4.40
N LEU A 193 -19.58 21.02 -4.00
CA LEU A 193 -19.27 20.51 -2.66
C LEU A 193 -19.69 21.52 -1.57
N ARG A 194 -19.46 22.84 -1.78
CA ARG A 194 -19.93 23.89 -0.86
C ARG A 194 -21.45 23.98 -0.84
N ALA A 195 -22.08 23.93 -1.99
CA ALA A 195 -23.56 23.97 -2.09
C ALA A 195 -24.22 22.80 -1.36
N LEU A 196 -23.57 21.62 -1.36
CA LEU A 196 -24.04 20.40 -0.69
C LEU A 196 -23.53 20.23 0.74
N GLY A 197 -22.69 21.13 1.25
CA GLY A 197 -22.07 21.02 2.56
C GLY A 197 -21.15 19.81 2.72
N LYS A 198 -20.59 19.30 1.61
CA LYS A 198 -19.74 18.10 1.59
C LYS A 198 -18.28 18.45 1.92
N ARG A 199 -17.72 17.79 2.92
CA ARG A 199 -16.31 17.95 3.33
C ARG A 199 -15.57 16.62 3.24
N THR A 200 -14.24 16.69 3.12
CA THR A 200 -13.34 15.53 3.02
C THR A 200 -12.39 15.50 4.19
N LEU A 201 -12.25 14.35 4.85
CA LEU A 201 -11.25 14.09 5.88
C LEU A 201 -10.06 13.35 5.28
N LEU A 202 -8.85 13.90 5.41
CA LEU A 202 -7.59 13.28 4.99
C LEU A 202 -6.81 12.84 6.22
N ILE A 203 -6.54 11.52 6.33
CA ILE A 203 -5.82 10.93 7.46
C ILE A 203 -4.53 10.29 6.98
N GLY A 204 -3.42 10.66 7.61
CA GLY A 204 -2.09 10.14 7.36
C GLY A 204 -1.03 11.21 7.38
N GLY A 205 0.22 10.79 7.31
CA GLY A 205 1.40 11.62 7.17
C GLY A 205 2.28 11.09 6.04
N GLY A 206 3.33 11.79 5.68
CA GLY A 206 4.28 11.32 4.68
C GLY A 206 4.89 12.42 3.81
N ALA A 207 5.64 12.01 2.79
CA ALA A 207 6.52 12.90 2.03
C ALA A 207 5.78 14.01 1.25
N THR A 208 4.52 13.77 0.84
CA THR A 208 3.72 14.74 0.06
C THR A 208 2.68 15.50 0.91
N PHE A 209 2.71 15.35 2.24
CA PHE A 209 1.72 15.97 3.13
C PHE A 209 1.72 17.50 3.03
N GLU A 210 2.87 18.13 3.22
CA GLU A 210 3.01 19.59 3.16
C GLU A 210 2.72 20.17 1.76
N GLU A 211 3.10 19.44 0.71
CA GLU A 211 2.80 19.84 -0.68
C GLU A 211 1.28 19.80 -0.92
N THR A 212 0.61 18.74 -0.47
CA THR A 212 -0.85 18.63 -0.62
C THR A 212 -1.58 19.71 0.17
N LYS A 213 -1.14 20.01 1.40
CA LYS A 213 -1.72 21.06 2.23
C LYS A 213 -1.56 22.43 1.59
N ARG A 214 -0.35 22.75 1.09
CA ARG A 214 -0.09 24.00 0.36
C ARG A 214 -1.00 24.16 -0.86
N PHE A 215 -1.18 23.10 -1.65
CA PHE A 215 -2.11 23.11 -2.78
C PHE A 215 -3.53 23.46 -2.34
N VAL A 216 -4.04 22.88 -1.26
CA VAL A 216 -5.38 23.14 -0.72
C VAL A 216 -5.51 24.63 -0.31
N ASP A 217 -4.48 25.18 0.36
CA ASP A 217 -4.47 26.59 0.79
C ASP A 217 -4.40 27.54 -0.41
N GLU A 218 -3.53 27.28 -1.40
CA GLU A 218 -3.38 28.09 -2.63
C GLU A 218 -4.65 28.08 -3.49
N LYS A 219 -5.43 27.00 -3.47
CA LYS A 219 -6.70 26.88 -4.19
C LYS A 219 -7.89 27.45 -3.43
N GLY A 220 -7.72 27.85 -2.17
CA GLY A 220 -8.78 28.39 -1.33
C GLY A 220 -9.89 27.38 -1.03
N ILE A 221 -9.54 26.08 -0.88
CA ILE A 221 -10.48 24.98 -0.59
C ILE A 221 -10.26 24.39 0.81
N SER A 222 -9.61 25.15 1.71
CA SER A 222 -9.32 24.70 3.09
C SER A 222 -10.58 24.48 3.94
N ASP A 223 -11.71 25.08 3.53
CA ASP A 223 -13.04 24.83 4.11
C ASP A 223 -13.62 23.46 3.74
N LEU A 224 -13.17 22.85 2.65
CA LEU A 224 -13.63 21.55 2.15
C LEU A 224 -12.77 20.38 2.60
N VAL A 225 -11.55 20.64 3.10
CA VAL A 225 -10.55 19.60 3.41
C VAL A 225 -10.05 19.73 4.85
N GLU A 226 -10.28 18.68 5.64
CA GLU A 226 -9.71 18.56 6.98
C GLU A 226 -8.51 17.62 6.96
N PHE A 227 -7.36 18.09 7.47
CA PHE A 227 -6.14 17.29 7.63
C PHE A 227 -6.01 16.80 9.08
N ALA A 228 -6.22 15.52 9.32
CA ALA A 228 -6.11 14.93 10.65
C ALA A 228 -4.68 14.58 11.08
N GLY A 229 -3.74 14.54 10.13
CA GLY A 229 -2.38 14.06 10.36
C GLY A 229 -2.30 12.55 10.52
N GLU A 230 -1.20 12.07 11.07
CA GLU A 230 -0.98 10.64 11.30
C GLU A 230 -1.67 10.21 12.60
N ILE A 231 -2.60 9.26 12.50
CA ILE A 231 -3.38 8.74 13.63
C ILE A 231 -3.12 7.24 13.74
N PRO A 232 -2.82 6.72 14.94
CA PRO A 232 -2.77 5.28 15.17
C PRO A 232 -4.12 4.61 14.87
N ASP A 233 -4.07 3.37 14.34
CA ASP A 233 -5.27 2.61 13.99
C ASP A 233 -6.27 3.36 13.09
N ALA A 234 -5.75 4.18 12.18
CA ALA A 234 -6.54 5.07 11.33
C ALA A 234 -7.70 4.39 10.57
N GLY A 235 -7.63 3.06 10.35
CA GLY A 235 -8.68 2.29 9.68
C GLY A 235 -10.07 2.42 10.31
N VAL A 236 -10.16 2.62 11.63
CA VAL A 236 -11.46 2.82 12.31
C VAL A 236 -12.15 4.12 11.89
N TYR A 237 -11.37 5.13 11.46
CA TYR A 237 -11.89 6.43 11.04
C TYR A 237 -12.57 6.40 9.66
N MET A 238 -12.57 5.27 8.95
CA MET A 238 -13.37 5.16 7.73
C MET A 238 -14.88 5.34 7.99
N THR A 239 -15.32 5.16 9.25
CA THR A 239 -16.70 5.41 9.67
C THR A 239 -17.02 6.89 9.79
N CYS A 240 -16.03 7.77 9.91
CA CYS A 240 -16.24 9.21 9.97
C CYS A 240 -16.62 9.82 8.61
N GLY A 241 -16.38 9.10 7.51
CA GLY A 241 -16.85 9.48 6.18
C GLY A 241 -17.97 8.57 5.68
N GLN A 242 -18.88 9.12 4.89
CA GLN A 242 -19.94 8.33 4.23
C GLN A 242 -19.33 7.42 3.15
N THR A 243 -18.29 7.89 2.46
CA THR A 243 -17.61 7.18 1.38
C THR A 243 -16.08 7.23 1.58
N LEU A 244 -15.44 6.06 1.50
CA LEU A 244 -13.97 5.96 1.47
C LEU A 244 -13.45 6.26 0.07
N ILE A 245 -12.45 7.15 -0.04
CA ILE A 245 -11.78 7.45 -1.29
C ILE A 245 -10.37 6.84 -1.28
N ALA A 246 -10.04 6.05 -2.33
CA ALA A 246 -8.73 5.44 -2.50
C ALA A 246 -8.15 5.75 -3.90
N PRO A 247 -7.53 6.92 -4.12
CA PRO A 247 -7.12 7.40 -5.44
C PRO A 247 -5.72 6.91 -5.86
N SER A 248 -5.29 5.76 -5.38
CA SER A 248 -3.93 5.24 -5.55
C SER A 248 -3.55 5.00 -7.02
N ARG A 249 -2.30 5.31 -7.39
CA ARG A 249 -1.76 5.04 -8.73
C ARG A 249 -1.48 3.56 -8.97
N TRP A 250 -1.03 2.85 -7.94
CA TRP A 250 -0.86 1.39 -7.95
C TRP A 250 -0.98 0.82 -6.54
N GLU A 251 -1.51 -0.38 -6.45
CA GLU A 251 -1.60 -1.18 -5.22
C GLU A 251 -1.27 -2.65 -5.52
N GLY A 252 -0.90 -3.40 -4.48
CA GLY A 252 -0.91 -4.86 -4.53
C GLY A 252 -2.28 -5.39 -4.14
N MET A 253 -2.56 -5.44 -2.83
CA MET A 253 -3.87 -5.79 -2.29
C MET A 253 -4.06 -5.01 -0.97
N PRO A 254 -4.67 -3.80 -1.01
CA PRO A 254 -4.69 -2.90 0.14
C PRO A 254 -5.62 -3.39 1.25
N TYR A 255 -5.08 -3.55 2.46
CA TYR A 255 -5.85 -3.93 3.65
C TYR A 255 -7.01 -2.97 3.94
N LEU A 256 -6.80 -1.68 3.74
CA LEU A 256 -7.85 -0.68 3.97
C LEU A 256 -9.12 -0.94 3.14
N LEU A 257 -8.97 -1.38 1.89
CA LEU A 257 -10.11 -1.75 1.05
C LEU A 257 -10.76 -3.07 1.50
N LEU A 258 -9.97 -4.04 1.94
CA LEU A 258 -10.54 -5.26 2.53
C LEU A 258 -11.36 -4.94 3.78
N GLU A 259 -10.85 -4.05 4.64
CA GLU A 259 -11.57 -3.58 5.82
C GLU A 259 -12.85 -2.80 5.45
N ALA A 260 -12.80 -1.96 4.42
CA ALA A 260 -13.97 -1.23 3.93
C ALA A 260 -15.06 -2.16 3.40
N VAL A 261 -14.67 -3.18 2.62
CA VAL A 261 -15.58 -4.23 2.14
C VAL A 261 -16.24 -4.98 3.31
N ALA A 262 -15.43 -5.41 4.29
CA ALA A 262 -15.92 -6.14 5.46
C ALA A 262 -16.87 -5.30 6.34
N ARG A 263 -16.69 -3.98 6.34
CA ARG A 263 -17.56 -3.03 7.06
C ARG A 263 -18.76 -2.54 6.25
N GLY A 264 -18.94 -3.02 5.00
CA GLY A 264 -20.04 -2.59 4.12
C GLY A 264 -19.95 -1.11 3.71
N ARG A 265 -18.74 -0.49 3.70
CA ARG A 265 -18.57 0.94 3.42
C ARG A 265 -18.63 1.23 1.92
N ARG A 266 -19.22 2.37 1.54
CA ARG A 266 -19.12 2.87 0.16
C ARG A 266 -17.66 3.21 -0.15
N VAL A 267 -17.21 2.86 -1.35
CA VAL A 267 -15.83 3.07 -1.81
C VAL A 267 -15.82 3.70 -3.20
N ILE A 268 -15.05 4.78 -3.36
CA ILE A 268 -14.64 5.28 -4.67
C ILE A 268 -13.13 5.07 -4.76
N ALA A 269 -12.67 4.29 -5.74
CA ALA A 269 -11.26 3.96 -5.87
C ALA A 269 -10.78 4.09 -7.32
N SER A 270 -9.49 4.36 -7.48
CA SER A 270 -8.85 4.29 -8.80
C SER A 270 -8.83 2.84 -9.32
N ASP A 271 -9.01 2.66 -10.62
CA ASP A 271 -9.02 1.36 -11.30
C ASP A 271 -7.60 0.83 -11.54
N CYS A 272 -6.79 0.76 -10.47
CA CYS A 272 -5.51 0.06 -10.50
C CYS A 272 -5.69 -1.43 -10.14
N PRO A 273 -4.78 -2.33 -10.57
CA PRO A 273 -4.97 -3.78 -10.42
C PRO A 273 -5.36 -4.24 -9.01
N GLY A 274 -4.63 -3.79 -7.98
CA GLY A 274 -4.92 -4.19 -6.59
C GLY A 274 -6.27 -3.72 -6.08
N ASN A 275 -6.69 -2.49 -6.41
CA ASN A 275 -8.01 -1.97 -6.06
C ASN A 275 -9.11 -2.75 -6.79
N ARG A 276 -8.94 -2.96 -8.11
CA ARG A 276 -9.88 -3.72 -8.94
C ARG A 276 -10.08 -5.13 -8.41
N ASP A 277 -8.99 -5.84 -8.07
CA ASP A 277 -9.07 -7.22 -7.61
C ASP A 277 -9.81 -7.35 -6.28
N VAL A 278 -9.67 -6.38 -5.36
CA VAL A 278 -10.43 -6.34 -4.11
C VAL A 278 -11.91 -6.00 -4.33
N LEU A 279 -12.20 -5.07 -5.25
CA LEU A 279 -13.53 -4.46 -5.36
C LEU A 279 -14.40 -5.04 -6.48
N LYS A 280 -13.89 -5.96 -7.32
CA LYS A 280 -14.57 -6.49 -8.52
C LYS A 280 -15.99 -7.04 -8.32
N ASN A 281 -16.29 -7.55 -7.12
CA ASN A 281 -17.58 -8.14 -6.76
C ASN A 281 -18.28 -7.37 -5.63
N TYR A 282 -17.84 -6.15 -5.35
CA TYR A 282 -18.38 -5.36 -4.25
C TYR A 282 -19.37 -4.31 -4.78
N ALA A 283 -20.65 -4.50 -4.49
CA ALA A 283 -21.74 -3.67 -5.04
C ALA A 283 -21.71 -2.18 -4.62
N HIS A 284 -20.99 -1.85 -3.53
CA HIS A 284 -20.88 -0.47 -3.02
C HIS A 284 -19.57 0.20 -3.45
N ALA A 285 -18.92 -0.31 -4.49
CA ALA A 285 -17.71 0.29 -5.06
C ALA A 285 -17.98 0.97 -6.40
N THR A 286 -17.32 2.11 -6.60
CA THR A 286 -17.21 2.78 -7.90
C THR A 286 -15.75 2.94 -8.24
N LEU A 287 -15.35 2.54 -9.45
CA LEU A 287 -14.00 2.68 -9.95
C LEU A 287 -13.91 3.84 -10.95
N PHE A 288 -12.83 4.61 -10.89
CA PHE A 288 -12.47 5.64 -11.87
C PHE A 288 -11.07 5.38 -12.44
N SER A 289 -10.80 5.84 -13.66
CA SER A 289 -9.48 5.66 -14.29
C SER A 289 -8.37 6.31 -13.47
N VAL A 290 -7.23 5.62 -13.33
CA VAL A 290 -6.07 6.17 -12.59
C VAL A 290 -5.67 7.52 -13.18
N GLU A 291 -5.32 8.51 -12.34
CA GLU A 291 -5.01 9.92 -12.70
C GLU A 291 -6.20 10.76 -13.18
N ASP A 292 -7.38 10.20 -13.37
CA ASP A 292 -8.56 10.93 -13.87
C ASP A 292 -9.27 11.68 -12.73
N TYR A 293 -8.68 12.82 -12.33
CA TYR A 293 -9.30 13.68 -11.31
C TYR A 293 -10.61 14.35 -11.79
N ILE A 294 -10.85 14.39 -13.12
CA ILE A 294 -12.10 14.94 -13.68
C ILE A 294 -13.23 13.96 -13.43
N ALA A 295 -13.02 12.67 -13.78
CA ALA A 295 -13.99 11.64 -13.45
C ALA A 295 -14.23 11.54 -11.93
N LEU A 296 -13.18 11.63 -11.12
CA LEU A 296 -13.32 11.65 -9.67
C LEU A 296 -14.15 12.84 -9.20
N ALA A 297 -13.94 14.05 -9.73
CA ALA A 297 -14.73 15.23 -9.37
C ALA A 297 -16.24 15.02 -9.60
N GLY A 298 -16.61 14.44 -10.76
CA GLY A 298 -18.00 14.07 -11.04
C GLY A 298 -18.60 13.01 -10.10
N LEU A 299 -17.77 12.20 -9.43
CA LEU A 299 -18.21 11.23 -8.42
C LEU A 299 -18.31 11.84 -7.01
N LEU A 300 -17.70 13.00 -6.76
CA LEU A 300 -17.78 13.72 -5.49
C LEU A 300 -19.02 14.64 -5.42
N SER A 301 -19.51 15.11 -6.57
CA SER A 301 -20.70 15.99 -6.74
C SER A 301 -22.06 15.27 -6.52
#